data_388cf03330339521acbf9d7088547c7e
#
_entry.id   388cf03330339521acbf9d7088547c7e
#
_cell.length_a   1.000
_cell.length_b   1.000
_cell.length_c   1.000
_cell.angle_alpha   90.00
_cell.angle_beta   90.00
_cell.angle_gamma   90.00
#
_symmetry.space_group_name_H-M   'P 1'
#
loop_
_entity.id
_entity.type
_entity.pdbx_description
1 polymer ?
#
loop_
_entity_poly.entity_id
_entity_poly.type
_entity_poly.pdbx_seq_one_letter_code
_entity_poly.pdbx_strand_id
1 'polypeptide(L)'
;MNIFGGSEKYSYTLLAASTRGASPKTQFLRIVPVAFLILLITCMTFTSLYSPRLHHASTKKTWPSWIDDTIPAEFFQRSHKPLPVPGAEDSLLMLKTGAQVLWNRLPIHMTRLGQIDAPNQVIYSDLEETIQGHHVIDVLANVSQKLKNHDQFKTYHEQQKLHKEGVSLAAANIEGGWNLDKYKWLPMFEHAYKNYPDMKWYIFYEADSFAFWNSLNRWLYTNFDSDDAWYMGSRNKYGATLFGHGGSGIVVSHGAMKKTFGGPEGFNLDDYDDEAIATCCGDALLGQVMEQKGVKVWDELHARFQGEQTWGIKHRTQEWCEPIFTLHHLLPMEISMLHEWEMRLSPKKPILYRDLYEGFVHKEITDLKTNWDNLADDRKIEIANLLKEVENNPKVAKDGKGKPRLDDACRVKCEEWNECFIWQVTDEECKLGYTITLGQKKKGVTSGWMRSRIEHLRTTKKCKA
;
A
#
# COMPACT_ATOMS: atom_id res chain seq x y z
N MET A 1 -8.12 -24.51 -10.97
CA MET A 1 -7.36 -24.97 -9.80
C MET A 1 -7.39 -23.81 -8.81
N ASN A 2 -8.19 -23.98 -7.75
CA ASN A 2 -8.55 -22.90 -6.82
C ASN A 2 -7.36 -22.54 -5.92
N ILE A 3 -6.93 -21.27 -5.96
CA ILE A 3 -6.14 -20.67 -4.90
C ILE A 3 -6.56 -19.19 -4.79
N PHE A 4 -7.59 -18.91 -4.02
CA PHE A 4 -7.85 -17.64 -3.34
C PHE A 4 -9.06 -17.87 -2.41
N GLY A 5 -8.80 -18.16 -1.17
CA GLY A 5 -9.79 -18.22 -0.11
C GLY A 5 -9.17 -17.65 1.16
N GLY A 6 -9.73 -16.58 1.68
CA GLY A 6 -9.33 -16.04 2.96
C GLY A 6 -9.68 -14.57 3.16
N SER A 7 -10.95 -14.18 3.02
CA SER A 7 -11.41 -12.91 3.56
C SER A 7 -11.84 -13.12 5.00
N GLU A 8 -11.02 -12.73 5.96
CA GLU A 8 -11.46 -12.62 7.36
C GLU A 8 -12.32 -11.36 7.52
N LYS A 9 -13.58 -11.58 7.91
CA LYS A 9 -14.55 -10.55 8.24
C LYS A 9 -14.22 -9.97 9.62
N TYR A 10 -13.88 -8.70 9.68
CA TYR A 10 -13.94 -7.95 10.93
C TYR A 10 -15.37 -7.41 11.12
N SER A 11 -16.07 -7.96 12.12
CA SER A 11 -17.39 -7.52 12.54
C SER A 11 -17.24 -6.49 13.65
N TYR A 12 -17.68 -5.26 13.42
CA TYR A 12 -17.87 -4.26 14.47
C TYR A 12 -19.33 -4.30 14.91
N THR A 13 -19.57 -4.70 16.16
CA THR A 13 -20.90 -4.69 16.77
C THR A 13 -21.16 -3.31 17.37
N LEU A 14 -22.06 -2.55 16.76
CA LEU A 14 -22.61 -1.34 17.36
C LEU A 14 -23.75 -1.73 18.30
N LEU A 15 -23.60 -1.45 19.59
CA LEU A 15 -24.66 -1.55 20.59
C LEU A 15 -25.62 -0.37 20.43
N ALA A 16 -26.82 -0.64 19.94
CA ALA A 16 -27.94 0.30 19.95
C ALA A 16 -28.70 0.14 21.28
N ALA A 17 -28.69 1.19 22.09
CA ALA A 17 -29.55 1.26 23.28
C ALA A 17 -30.92 1.83 22.88
N SER A 18 -31.92 0.98 23.03
CA SER A 18 -33.33 1.35 22.92
C SER A 18 -33.86 1.86 24.28
N THR A 19 -34.41 3.06 24.31
CA THR A 19 -35.29 3.47 25.41
C THR A 19 -36.65 3.90 24.86
N ARG A 20 -37.68 3.14 25.25
CA ARG A 20 -39.09 3.51 25.11
C ARG A 20 -39.55 4.33 26.32
N GLY A 21 -40.18 5.41 26.07
CA GLY A 21 -41.33 6.11 26.46
C GLY A 21 -41.90 6.15 27.87
N ALA A 22 -42.30 7.32 28.23
CA ALA A 22 -43.65 7.67 28.70
C ALA A 22 -43.66 9.13 29.19
N SER A 23 -44.66 9.89 28.74
CA SER A 23 -45.07 11.19 29.28
C SER A 23 -45.91 10.96 30.53
N PRO A 24 -45.96 11.90 31.51
CA PRO A 24 -47.11 12.79 31.55
C PRO A 24 -46.82 14.27 31.92
N LYS A 25 -47.78 15.09 31.54
CA LYS A 25 -47.94 16.51 31.81
C LYS A 25 -48.06 16.82 33.30
N THR A 26 -47.53 17.96 33.75
CA THR A 26 -48.30 19.06 34.41
C THR A 26 -47.35 20.07 35.06
N GLN A 27 -47.58 21.30 34.76
CA GLN A 27 -47.48 22.56 35.51
C GLN A 27 -46.42 22.68 36.64
N PHE A 28 -45.50 23.64 36.51
CA PHE A 28 -45.39 24.71 37.50
C PHE A 28 -44.58 25.88 36.93
N LEU A 29 -45.14 27.04 37.05
CA LEU A 29 -44.73 28.35 36.61
C LEU A 29 -43.91 29.05 37.69
N ARG A 30 -42.89 29.78 37.22
CA ARG A 30 -42.25 30.92 37.93
C ARG A 30 -41.45 30.62 39.17
N ILE A 31 -40.15 30.31 38.97
CA ILE A 31 -38.99 30.83 39.76
C ILE A 31 -37.71 30.49 38.98
N VAL A 32 -37.39 31.16 37.88
CA VAL A 32 -36.25 30.75 37.03
C VAL A 32 -35.37 31.91 36.52
N PRO A 33 -35.27 33.10 37.05
CA PRO A 33 -34.12 33.90 36.58
C PRO A 33 -32.93 33.99 37.54
N VAL A 34 -33.08 33.79 38.82
CA VAL A 34 -31.97 34.04 39.78
C VAL A 34 -31.10 32.81 39.96
N ALA A 35 -31.68 31.61 39.99
CA ALA A 35 -30.95 30.34 40.12
C ALA A 35 -30.10 30.04 38.85
N PHE A 36 -30.58 30.43 37.67
CA PHE A 36 -29.86 30.24 36.40
C PHE A 36 -28.66 31.20 36.28
N LEU A 37 -28.78 32.45 36.79
CA LEU A 37 -27.69 33.40 36.80
C LEU A 37 -26.59 33.01 37.79
N ILE A 38 -26.96 32.46 38.95
CA ILE A 38 -25.99 31.94 39.95
C ILE A 38 -25.30 30.68 39.42
N LEU A 39 -26.02 29.81 38.70
CA LEU A 39 -25.44 28.62 38.08
C LEU A 39 -24.48 28.97 36.92
N LEU A 40 -24.77 30.01 36.13
CA LEU A 40 -23.89 30.50 35.09
C LEU A 40 -22.63 31.17 35.65
N ILE A 41 -22.75 31.97 36.75
CA ILE A 41 -21.60 32.60 37.40
C ILE A 41 -20.73 31.56 38.11
N THR A 42 -21.31 30.57 38.76
CA THR A 42 -20.53 29.46 39.34
C THR A 42 -19.92 28.55 38.29
N CYS A 43 -20.56 28.31 37.15
CA CYS A 43 -19.94 27.60 36.03
C CYS A 43 -18.77 28.35 35.40
N MET A 44 -18.91 29.69 35.23
CA MET A 44 -17.80 30.54 34.69
C MET A 44 -16.64 30.69 35.67
N THR A 45 -16.90 30.75 36.97
CA THR A 45 -15.82 30.79 37.98
C THR A 45 -15.17 29.42 38.18
N PHE A 46 -15.93 28.33 38.05
CA PHE A 46 -15.37 26.96 38.09
C PHE A 46 -14.55 26.65 36.85
N THR A 47 -14.95 27.12 35.65
CA THR A 47 -14.13 26.96 34.45
C THR A 47 -12.88 27.83 34.41
N SER A 48 -12.87 28.95 35.16
CA SER A 48 -11.67 29.81 35.30
C SER A 48 -10.69 29.30 36.36
N LEU A 49 -11.16 28.60 37.41
CA LEU A 49 -10.33 28.02 38.48
C LEU A 49 -9.91 26.56 38.24
N TYR A 50 -10.67 25.84 37.41
CA TYR A 50 -10.36 24.51 36.91
C TYR A 50 -10.20 24.50 35.40
N SER A 51 -9.46 25.47 34.84
CA SER A 51 -8.75 25.19 33.62
C SER A 51 -7.71 24.16 34.02
N PRO A 52 -7.89 22.87 33.69
CA PRO A 52 -6.72 21.99 33.74
C PRO A 52 -5.75 22.69 32.80
N ARG A 53 -4.61 23.16 33.31
CA ARG A 53 -3.44 23.25 32.48
C ARG A 53 -3.44 21.89 31.83
N LEU A 54 -3.75 21.85 30.54
CA LEU A 54 -3.37 20.78 29.67
C LEU A 54 -1.85 20.72 29.82
N HIS A 55 -1.39 20.09 30.90
CA HIS A 55 -0.17 19.37 30.81
C HIS A 55 -0.43 18.50 29.60
N HIS A 56 0.23 18.80 28.51
CA HIS A 56 0.53 17.80 27.51
C HIS A 56 1.10 16.64 28.32
N ALA A 57 0.21 15.78 28.84
CA ALA A 57 0.53 14.41 29.04
C ALA A 57 0.96 14.00 27.62
N SER A 58 2.26 13.91 27.45
CA SER A 58 2.87 13.21 26.34
C SER A 58 2.14 11.86 26.31
N THR A 59 1.03 11.82 25.58
CA THR A 59 0.46 10.57 25.16
C THR A 59 1.59 9.97 24.35
N LYS A 60 2.35 9.04 24.96
CA LYS A 60 3.31 8.24 24.23
C LYS A 60 2.53 7.72 23.05
N LYS A 61 2.81 8.33 21.87
CA LYS A 61 2.23 7.88 20.62
C LYS A 61 2.48 6.40 20.57
N THR A 62 1.45 5.60 20.39
CA THR A 62 1.54 4.15 20.19
C THR A 62 2.06 3.84 18.78
N TRP A 63 3.08 4.59 18.36
CA TRP A 63 3.81 4.30 17.14
C TRP A 63 4.64 3.04 17.38
N PRO A 64 4.82 2.19 16.35
CA PRO A 64 5.76 1.09 16.44
C PRO A 64 7.12 1.58 16.96
N SER A 65 7.78 0.76 17.78
CA SER A 65 9.03 1.09 18.51
C SER A 65 10.20 1.57 17.64
N TRP A 66 10.08 1.40 16.32
CA TRP A 66 11.10 1.78 15.34
C TRP A 66 10.96 3.23 14.81
N ILE A 67 9.88 3.94 15.16
CA ILE A 67 9.82 5.40 14.88
C ILE A 67 10.58 6.09 16.02
N ASP A 68 11.75 6.61 15.65
CA ASP A 68 12.58 7.37 16.56
C ASP A 68 11.85 8.61 17.08
N ASP A 69 11.65 8.70 18.40
CA ASP A 69 10.99 9.82 19.09
C ASP A 69 11.79 11.16 18.99
N THR A 70 12.94 11.16 18.31
CA THR A 70 13.81 12.33 18.20
C THR A 70 13.43 13.32 17.11
N ILE A 71 12.23 13.19 16.47
CA ILE A 71 11.80 14.22 15.52
C ILE A 71 11.43 15.47 16.32
N PRO A 72 12.12 16.60 16.14
CA PRO A 72 11.70 17.84 16.76
C PRO A 72 10.26 18.19 16.34
N ALA A 73 9.43 18.60 17.31
CA ALA A 73 8.05 19.03 17.04
C ALA A 73 7.98 20.16 15.98
N GLU A 74 9.06 20.90 15.81
CA GLU A 74 9.26 21.93 14.78
C GLU A 74 9.21 21.37 13.35
N PHE A 75 9.48 20.08 13.15
CA PHE A 75 9.39 19.44 11.84
C PHE A 75 7.95 19.40 11.32
N PHE A 76 6.97 19.21 12.22
CA PHE A 76 5.55 19.18 11.86
C PHE A 76 4.91 20.56 11.71
N GLN A 77 5.59 21.63 12.15
CA GLN A 77 5.07 23.01 12.06
C GLN A 77 5.52 23.76 10.81
N ARG A 78 6.43 23.21 10.02
CA ARG A 78 6.88 23.88 8.81
C ARG A 78 5.94 23.55 7.66
N SER A 79 5.22 24.55 7.16
CA SER A 79 4.70 24.57 5.79
C SER A 79 5.90 24.61 4.83
N HIS A 80 6.56 23.47 4.62
CA HIS A 80 7.67 23.40 3.69
C HIS A 80 7.10 23.40 2.29
N LYS A 81 7.45 24.44 1.52
CA LYS A 81 7.34 24.32 0.06
C LYS A 81 8.15 23.08 -0.33
N PRO A 82 7.56 22.16 -1.10
CA PRO A 82 8.27 20.96 -1.56
C PRO A 82 9.59 21.35 -2.21
N LEU A 83 10.64 20.58 -1.98
CA LEU A 83 11.90 20.78 -2.68
C LEU A 83 11.71 20.38 -4.15
N PRO A 84 12.20 21.19 -5.12
CA PRO A 84 12.10 20.84 -6.52
C PRO A 84 12.74 19.49 -6.83
N VAL A 85 12.02 18.66 -7.56
CA VAL A 85 12.46 17.32 -7.98
C VAL A 85 12.68 17.34 -9.48
N PRO A 86 13.91 17.03 -9.97
CA PRO A 86 14.16 16.96 -11.41
C PRO A 86 13.15 16.03 -12.12
N GLY A 87 12.51 16.53 -13.17
CA GLY A 87 11.52 15.80 -13.95
C GLY A 87 10.10 15.77 -13.37
N ALA A 88 9.85 16.29 -12.18
CA ALA A 88 8.51 16.30 -11.58
C ALA A 88 7.52 17.17 -12.38
N GLU A 89 7.96 18.27 -12.94
CA GLU A 89 7.18 19.16 -13.81
C GLU A 89 6.76 18.51 -15.13
N ASP A 90 7.54 17.53 -15.60
CA ASP A 90 7.30 16.76 -16.82
C ASP A 90 6.53 15.44 -16.56
N SER A 91 6.17 15.15 -15.30
CA SER A 91 5.56 13.90 -14.88
C SER A 91 4.11 14.11 -14.44
N LEU A 92 3.21 13.28 -14.94
CA LEU A 92 1.82 13.20 -14.49
C LEU A 92 1.70 12.10 -13.43
N LEU A 93 1.30 12.49 -12.22
CA LEU A 93 0.92 11.54 -11.19
C LEU A 93 -0.53 11.11 -11.41
N MET A 94 -0.74 9.82 -11.63
CA MET A 94 -2.05 9.20 -11.85
C MET A 94 -2.41 8.33 -10.65
N LEU A 95 -3.35 8.78 -9.82
CA LEU A 95 -3.81 8.05 -8.64
C LEU A 95 -5.17 7.42 -8.92
N LYS A 96 -5.27 6.10 -8.80
CA LYS A 96 -6.52 5.35 -8.96
C LYS A 96 -7.13 4.93 -7.63
N THR A 97 -8.44 5.08 -7.50
CA THR A 97 -9.23 4.57 -6.38
C THR A 97 -10.54 3.95 -6.88
N GLY A 98 -11.41 3.55 -5.97
CA GLY A 98 -12.77 3.09 -6.27
C GLY A 98 -13.79 3.74 -5.34
N ALA A 99 -15.02 3.93 -5.82
CA ALA A 99 -16.09 4.62 -5.12
C ALA A 99 -16.29 4.16 -3.66
N GLN A 100 -16.26 2.86 -3.42
CA GLN A 100 -16.51 2.28 -2.10
C GLN A 100 -15.35 2.48 -1.11
N VAL A 101 -14.13 2.67 -1.58
CA VAL A 101 -12.92 2.81 -0.76
C VAL A 101 -12.34 4.24 -0.78
N LEU A 102 -12.91 5.11 -1.59
CA LEU A 102 -12.45 6.46 -1.84
C LEU A 102 -12.19 7.23 -0.53
N TRP A 103 -13.20 7.34 0.33
CA TRP A 103 -13.10 8.08 1.59
C TRP A 103 -12.21 7.41 2.64
N ASN A 104 -11.98 6.10 2.53
CA ASN A 104 -11.09 5.37 3.44
C ASN A 104 -9.62 5.44 3.04
N ARG A 105 -9.32 5.58 1.74
CA ARG A 105 -7.95 5.49 1.22
C ARG A 105 -7.40 6.83 0.72
N LEU A 106 -8.24 7.67 0.09
CA LEU A 106 -7.77 8.87 -0.61
C LEU A 106 -7.34 10.02 0.32
N PRO A 107 -7.97 10.30 1.50
CA PRO A 107 -7.62 11.46 2.32
C PRO A 107 -6.15 11.52 2.75
N ILE A 108 -5.49 10.38 2.97
CA ILE A 108 -4.07 10.36 3.33
C ILE A 108 -3.18 10.83 2.16
N HIS A 109 -3.58 10.52 0.92
CA HIS A 109 -2.88 11.01 -0.27
C HIS A 109 -3.03 12.52 -0.44
N MET A 110 -4.21 13.09 -0.13
CA MET A 110 -4.41 14.55 -0.19
C MET A 110 -3.44 15.30 0.72
N THR A 111 -3.24 14.78 1.93
CA THR A 111 -2.25 15.34 2.86
C THR A 111 -0.83 15.26 2.28
N ARG A 112 -0.48 14.14 1.66
CA ARG A 112 0.84 13.92 1.07
C ARG A 112 1.06 14.77 -0.20
N LEU A 113 0.07 14.86 -1.08
CA LEU A 113 0.17 15.59 -2.35
C LEU A 113 0.50 17.08 -2.15
N GLY A 114 0.03 17.68 -1.05
CA GLY A 114 0.41 19.05 -0.67
C GLY A 114 1.86 19.21 -0.16
N GLN A 115 2.58 18.11 0.06
CA GLN A 115 3.93 18.08 0.64
C GLN A 115 5.01 17.58 -0.32
N ILE A 116 4.65 17.07 -1.49
CA ILE A 116 5.58 16.62 -2.54
C ILE A 116 5.52 17.55 -3.74
N ASP A 117 6.61 17.60 -4.50
CA ASP A 117 6.69 18.34 -5.77
C ASP A 117 6.06 17.52 -6.89
N ALA A 118 4.73 17.53 -6.97
CA ALA A 118 3.93 16.86 -7.99
C ALA A 118 2.91 17.84 -8.58
N PRO A 119 3.35 18.79 -9.42
CA PRO A 119 2.48 19.84 -9.96
C PRO A 119 1.37 19.32 -10.87
N ASN A 120 1.62 18.22 -11.56
CA ASN A 120 0.65 17.59 -12.46
C ASN A 120 0.13 16.31 -11.80
N GLN A 121 -1.13 16.31 -11.40
CA GLN A 121 -1.75 15.17 -10.74
C GLN A 121 -3.20 15.02 -11.18
N VAL A 122 -3.65 13.78 -11.30
CA VAL A 122 -5.01 13.42 -11.65
C VAL A 122 -5.45 12.22 -10.82
N ILE A 123 -6.71 12.25 -10.39
CA ILE A 123 -7.29 11.19 -9.55
C ILE A 123 -8.43 10.55 -10.31
N TYR A 124 -8.40 9.23 -10.41
CA TYR A 124 -9.37 8.44 -11.14
C TYR A 124 -10.16 7.51 -10.23
N SER A 125 -11.45 7.40 -10.51
CA SER A 125 -12.39 6.52 -9.81
C SER A 125 -13.46 6.00 -10.76
N ASP A 126 -14.42 5.28 -10.23
CA ASP A 126 -15.72 4.92 -10.79
C ASP A 126 -16.86 5.76 -10.15
N LEU A 127 -16.51 6.94 -9.64
CA LEU A 127 -17.43 7.93 -9.08
C LEU A 127 -16.85 9.32 -9.25
N GLU A 128 -17.68 10.26 -9.71
CA GLU A 128 -17.36 11.69 -9.74
C GLU A 128 -17.44 12.28 -8.33
N GLU A 129 -16.36 12.91 -7.86
CA GLU A 129 -16.30 13.45 -6.50
C GLU A 129 -15.32 14.63 -6.43
N THR A 130 -15.42 15.43 -5.38
CA THR A 130 -14.43 16.47 -5.05
C THR A 130 -14.00 16.33 -3.60
N ILE A 131 -12.70 16.14 -3.36
CA ILE A 131 -12.13 16.00 -2.03
C ILE A 131 -11.08 17.06 -1.79
N GLN A 132 -11.30 17.94 -0.81
CA GLN A 132 -10.37 19.03 -0.46
C GLN A 132 -9.92 19.88 -1.67
N GLY A 133 -10.81 20.10 -2.64
CA GLY A 133 -10.52 20.82 -3.86
C GLY A 133 -9.88 20.00 -4.98
N HIS A 134 -9.55 18.74 -4.75
CA HIS A 134 -9.09 17.81 -5.78
C HIS A 134 -10.28 17.15 -6.46
N HIS A 135 -10.32 17.25 -7.80
CA HIS A 135 -11.32 16.61 -8.62
C HIS A 135 -10.99 15.12 -8.79
N VAL A 136 -11.94 14.26 -8.51
CA VAL A 136 -11.87 12.80 -8.72
C VAL A 136 -12.74 12.46 -9.93
N ILE A 137 -12.12 11.96 -10.98
CA ILE A 137 -12.75 11.74 -12.28
C ILE A 137 -13.38 10.35 -12.33
N ASP A 138 -14.67 10.30 -12.64
CA ASP A 138 -15.36 9.06 -13.00
C ASP A 138 -14.99 8.64 -14.43
N VAL A 139 -14.02 7.74 -14.56
CA VAL A 139 -13.54 7.28 -15.88
C VAL A 139 -14.52 6.34 -16.58
N LEU A 140 -15.53 5.83 -15.86
CA LEU A 140 -16.57 4.96 -16.42
C LEU A 140 -17.77 5.74 -16.94
N ALA A 141 -17.85 7.06 -16.70
CA ALA A 141 -18.95 7.89 -17.13
C ALA A 141 -19.15 7.88 -18.66
N ASN A 142 -18.08 7.76 -19.42
CA ASN A 142 -18.09 7.87 -20.90
C ASN A 142 -17.77 6.54 -21.63
N VAL A 143 -17.77 5.40 -20.93
CA VAL A 143 -17.62 4.10 -21.62
C VAL A 143 -18.86 3.77 -22.45
N SER A 144 -18.74 2.83 -23.37
CA SER A 144 -19.80 2.45 -24.33
C SER A 144 -21.12 2.04 -23.64
N GLN A 145 -22.21 2.14 -24.35
CA GLN A 145 -23.51 1.62 -23.89
C GLN A 145 -23.51 0.08 -23.75
N LYS A 146 -22.67 -0.61 -24.54
CA LYS A 146 -22.49 -2.05 -24.42
C LYS A 146 -21.98 -2.43 -23.04
N LEU A 147 -20.92 -1.77 -22.54
CA LEU A 147 -20.41 -1.97 -21.19
C LEU A 147 -21.42 -1.55 -20.12
N LYS A 148 -22.05 -0.37 -20.26
CA LYS A 148 -23.05 0.13 -19.30
C LYS A 148 -24.24 -0.80 -19.13
N ASN A 149 -24.61 -1.54 -20.17
CA ASN A 149 -25.71 -2.51 -20.14
C ASN A 149 -25.25 -3.91 -19.69
N HIS A 150 -23.95 -4.14 -19.49
CA HIS A 150 -23.44 -5.42 -19.05
C HIS A 150 -23.73 -5.65 -17.56
N ASP A 151 -23.97 -6.92 -17.18
CA ASP A 151 -24.34 -7.28 -15.80
C ASP A 151 -23.38 -6.79 -14.73
N GLN A 152 -22.09 -6.74 -15.01
CA GLN A 152 -21.08 -6.24 -14.07
C GLN A 152 -21.20 -4.73 -13.79
N PHE A 153 -21.87 -3.96 -14.66
CA PHE A 153 -22.14 -2.54 -14.44
C PHE A 153 -23.35 -2.25 -13.54
N LYS A 154 -24.11 -3.27 -13.12
CA LYS A 154 -25.16 -3.09 -12.10
C LYS A 154 -24.61 -2.44 -10.84
N THR A 155 -23.43 -2.87 -10.41
CA THR A 155 -22.72 -2.27 -9.26
C THR A 155 -22.42 -0.79 -9.49
N TYR A 156 -21.96 -0.41 -10.67
CA TYR A 156 -21.71 0.99 -11.02
C TYR A 156 -22.99 1.82 -10.92
N HIS A 157 -24.10 1.35 -11.49
CA HIS A 157 -25.39 2.06 -11.43
C HIS A 157 -25.92 2.17 -10.01
N GLU A 158 -25.76 1.14 -9.19
CA GLU A 158 -26.14 1.16 -7.78
C GLU A 158 -25.32 2.17 -6.98
N GLN A 159 -24.01 2.21 -7.18
CA GLN A 159 -23.12 3.22 -6.58
C GLN A 159 -23.54 4.63 -6.94
N GLN A 160 -23.80 4.91 -8.23
CA GLN A 160 -24.25 6.23 -8.69
C GLN A 160 -25.59 6.63 -8.07
N LYS A 161 -26.54 5.68 -7.94
CA LYS A 161 -27.83 5.90 -7.30
C LYS A 161 -27.68 6.24 -5.82
N LEU A 162 -26.98 5.39 -5.05
CA LEU A 162 -26.79 5.56 -3.61
C LEU A 162 -26.02 6.85 -3.28
N HIS A 163 -25.03 7.20 -4.10
CA HIS A 163 -24.32 8.45 -3.95
C HIS A 163 -25.24 9.67 -4.11
N LYS A 164 -26.11 9.69 -5.13
CA LYS A 164 -27.13 10.74 -5.33
C LYS A 164 -28.13 10.82 -4.17
N GLU A 165 -28.41 9.71 -3.51
CA GLU A 165 -29.28 9.64 -2.32
C GLU A 165 -28.55 10.04 -1.03
N GLY A 166 -27.25 10.39 -1.10
CA GLY A 166 -26.43 10.77 0.06
C GLY A 166 -26.06 9.60 0.97
N VAL A 167 -26.10 8.37 0.45
CA VAL A 167 -25.72 7.17 1.20
C VAL A 167 -24.21 6.96 1.14
N SER A 168 -23.60 6.68 2.29
CA SER A 168 -22.16 6.34 2.36
C SER A 168 -21.89 5.02 1.66
N LEU A 169 -21.18 5.05 0.53
CA LEU A 169 -20.84 3.85 -0.24
C LEU A 169 -19.91 2.89 0.54
N ALA A 170 -19.05 3.43 1.40
CA ALA A 170 -18.19 2.62 2.26
C ALA A 170 -18.97 1.78 3.29
N ALA A 171 -20.18 2.23 3.67
CA ALA A 171 -21.05 1.54 4.61
C ALA A 171 -22.15 0.72 3.94
N ALA A 172 -22.40 0.92 2.65
CA ALA A 172 -23.53 0.34 1.92
C ALA A 172 -23.36 -1.16 1.60
N ASN A 173 -22.17 -1.73 1.82
CA ASN A 173 -21.85 -3.14 1.56
C ASN A 173 -22.26 -3.61 0.15
N ILE A 174 -21.98 -2.79 -0.87
CA ILE A 174 -22.28 -3.10 -2.26
C ILE A 174 -21.28 -4.16 -2.74
N GLU A 175 -21.79 -5.26 -3.29
CA GLU A 175 -20.95 -6.32 -3.86
C GLU A 175 -20.47 -5.95 -5.28
N GLY A 176 -19.34 -6.52 -5.69
CA GLY A 176 -18.86 -6.43 -7.08
C GLY A 176 -18.09 -5.15 -7.43
N GLY A 177 -17.79 -4.25 -6.49
CA GLY A 177 -16.98 -3.06 -6.75
C GLY A 177 -15.61 -3.38 -7.34
N TRP A 178 -15.00 -4.50 -6.92
CA TRP A 178 -13.73 -4.98 -7.49
C TRP A 178 -13.86 -5.37 -8.97
N ASN A 179 -15.03 -5.88 -9.40
CA ASN A 179 -15.24 -6.25 -10.80
C ASN A 179 -15.23 -5.03 -11.74
N LEU A 180 -15.53 -3.83 -11.23
CA LEU A 180 -15.46 -2.59 -12.01
C LEU A 180 -14.02 -2.12 -12.25
N ASP A 181 -13.07 -2.59 -11.45
CA ASP A 181 -11.69 -2.11 -11.51
C ASP A 181 -11.05 -2.32 -12.89
N LYS A 182 -11.29 -3.48 -13.50
CA LYS A 182 -10.75 -3.82 -14.81
C LYS A 182 -11.18 -2.87 -15.93
N TYR A 183 -12.37 -2.29 -15.83
CA TYR A 183 -12.91 -1.37 -16.84
C TYR A 183 -12.33 0.05 -16.76
N LYS A 184 -11.67 0.42 -15.66
CA LYS A 184 -11.09 1.75 -15.46
C LYS A 184 -9.78 1.95 -16.23
N TRP A 185 -9.06 0.89 -16.56
CA TRP A 185 -7.68 0.95 -17.00
C TRP A 185 -7.49 1.64 -18.36
N LEU A 186 -8.14 1.18 -19.41
CA LEU A 186 -8.01 1.81 -20.73
C LEU A 186 -8.56 3.24 -20.75
N PRO A 187 -9.78 3.53 -20.21
CA PRO A 187 -10.29 4.90 -20.17
C PRO A 187 -9.39 5.86 -19.41
N MET A 188 -8.78 5.42 -18.32
CA MET A 188 -7.88 6.23 -17.50
C MET A 188 -6.60 6.62 -18.23
N PHE A 189 -5.94 5.68 -18.93
CA PHE A 189 -4.72 5.97 -19.68
C PHE A 189 -5.02 6.77 -20.96
N GLU A 190 -6.13 6.48 -21.63
CA GLU A 190 -6.59 7.29 -22.77
C GLU A 190 -6.87 8.73 -22.34
N HIS A 191 -7.63 8.92 -21.25
CA HIS A 191 -7.92 10.24 -20.69
C HIS A 191 -6.62 10.98 -20.32
N ALA A 192 -5.68 10.30 -19.65
CA ALA A 192 -4.40 10.89 -19.30
C ALA A 192 -3.65 11.39 -20.53
N TYR A 193 -3.55 10.59 -21.58
CA TYR A 193 -2.87 11.00 -22.81
C TYR A 193 -3.58 12.16 -23.53
N LYS A 194 -4.91 12.13 -23.64
CA LYS A 194 -5.69 13.19 -24.31
C LYS A 194 -5.64 14.53 -23.60
N ASN A 195 -5.65 14.54 -22.28
CA ASN A 195 -5.74 15.78 -21.50
C ASN A 195 -4.37 16.29 -21.01
N TYR A 196 -3.34 15.45 -21.02
CA TYR A 196 -1.97 15.78 -20.61
C TYR A 196 -0.95 15.32 -21.67
N PRO A 197 -1.11 15.73 -22.96
CA PRO A 197 -0.31 15.17 -24.06
C PRO A 197 1.17 15.53 -24.00
N ASP A 198 1.53 16.60 -23.27
CA ASP A 198 2.92 17.10 -23.19
C ASP A 198 3.72 16.48 -22.04
N MET A 199 3.10 15.61 -21.23
CA MET A 199 3.80 14.95 -20.15
C MET A 199 4.81 13.93 -20.68
N LYS A 200 6.02 13.97 -20.16
CA LYS A 200 7.10 13.01 -20.50
C LYS A 200 6.87 11.66 -19.84
N TRP A 201 6.32 11.65 -18.64
CA TRP A 201 6.10 10.45 -17.85
C TRP A 201 4.69 10.40 -17.26
N TYR A 202 4.04 9.25 -17.37
CA TYR A 202 2.76 8.92 -16.78
C TYR A 202 3.01 7.90 -15.68
N ILE A 203 2.93 8.33 -14.42
CA ILE A 203 3.28 7.53 -13.25
C ILE A 203 2.00 7.17 -12.51
N PHE A 204 1.62 5.92 -12.64
CA PHE A 204 0.40 5.37 -12.07
C PHE A 204 0.67 4.60 -10.79
N TYR A 205 -0.19 4.77 -9.78
CA TYR A 205 -0.30 3.90 -8.61
C TYR A 205 -1.70 3.94 -8.00
N GLU A 206 -2.02 2.94 -7.17
CA GLU A 206 -3.32 2.80 -6.52
C GLU A 206 -3.38 3.51 -5.16
N ALA A 207 -4.60 3.75 -4.65
CA ALA A 207 -4.80 4.47 -3.38
C ALA A 207 -4.37 3.65 -2.13
N ASP A 208 -4.00 2.38 -2.26
CA ASP A 208 -3.32 1.56 -1.25
C ASP A 208 -1.87 1.26 -1.61
N SER A 209 -1.29 2.06 -2.49
CA SER A 209 0.12 2.00 -2.86
C SER A 209 0.86 3.26 -2.40
N PHE A 210 2.18 3.15 -2.32
CA PHE A 210 3.08 4.26 -2.05
C PHE A 210 4.16 4.31 -3.13
N ALA A 211 4.39 5.48 -3.72
CA ALA A 211 5.49 5.71 -4.64
C ALA A 211 6.51 6.66 -4.00
N PHE A 212 7.78 6.29 -3.99
CA PHE A 212 8.88 7.15 -3.59
C PHE A 212 9.13 8.18 -4.70
N TRP A 213 8.28 9.20 -4.74
CA TRP A 213 8.14 10.15 -5.82
C TRP A 213 9.45 10.82 -6.24
N ASN A 214 10.20 11.32 -5.25
CA ASN A 214 11.47 12.01 -5.51
C ASN A 214 12.52 11.06 -6.11
N SER A 215 12.60 9.85 -5.58
CA SER A 215 13.53 8.82 -6.03
C SER A 215 13.21 8.37 -7.45
N LEU A 216 11.94 8.12 -7.74
CA LEU A 216 11.46 7.65 -9.04
C LEU A 216 11.66 8.72 -10.14
N ASN A 217 11.20 9.96 -9.93
CA ASN A 217 11.33 11.03 -10.94
C ASN A 217 12.79 11.32 -11.27
N ARG A 218 13.63 11.45 -10.23
CA ARG A 218 15.07 11.67 -10.45
C ARG A 218 15.70 10.54 -11.27
N TRP A 219 15.31 9.31 -10.98
CA TRP A 219 15.83 8.15 -11.70
C TRP A 219 15.37 8.13 -13.15
N LEU A 220 14.11 8.42 -13.44
CA LEU A 220 13.57 8.54 -14.79
C LEU A 220 14.29 9.64 -15.56
N TYR A 221 14.36 10.85 -14.98
CA TYR A 221 14.99 12.01 -15.58
C TYR A 221 16.48 11.78 -15.93
N THR A 222 17.18 10.99 -15.12
CA THR A 222 18.63 10.77 -15.30
C THR A 222 18.95 9.67 -16.30
N ASN A 223 18.08 8.66 -16.43
CA ASN A 223 18.46 7.41 -17.10
C ASN A 223 17.70 7.11 -18.40
N PHE A 224 16.61 7.85 -18.71
CA PHE A 224 15.74 7.49 -19.82
C PHE A 224 15.38 8.69 -20.70
N ASP A 225 15.26 8.43 -22.01
CA ASP A 225 14.60 9.33 -22.93
C ASP A 225 13.11 8.98 -22.96
N SER A 226 12.27 9.96 -22.68
CA SER A 226 10.82 9.79 -22.64
C SER A 226 10.18 9.62 -24.02
N ASP A 227 10.87 9.99 -25.10
CA ASP A 227 10.40 9.79 -26.46
C ASP A 227 10.55 8.33 -26.92
N ASP A 228 11.37 7.55 -26.24
CA ASP A 228 11.40 6.10 -26.39
C ASP A 228 10.17 5.46 -25.74
N ALA A 229 9.78 4.28 -26.26
CA ALA A 229 8.55 3.60 -25.81
C ALA A 229 8.80 2.73 -24.56
N TRP A 230 8.86 3.36 -23.39
CA TRP A 230 9.04 2.68 -22.10
C TRP A 230 7.71 2.34 -21.42
N TYR A 231 7.52 1.08 -21.06
CA TYR A 231 6.46 0.59 -20.19
C TYR A 231 7.11 -0.20 -19.05
N MET A 232 7.09 0.35 -17.84
CA MET A 232 7.83 -0.14 -16.68
C MET A 232 6.87 -0.50 -15.54
N GLY A 233 7.17 -1.56 -14.79
CA GLY A 233 6.41 -2.01 -13.64
C GLY A 233 6.87 -3.38 -13.17
N SER A 234 6.25 -3.90 -12.12
CA SER A 234 6.47 -5.30 -11.71
C SER A 234 5.83 -6.22 -12.72
N ARG A 235 6.65 -7.01 -13.43
CA ARG A 235 6.15 -7.91 -14.47
C ARG A 235 5.27 -9.00 -13.91
N ASN A 236 4.10 -9.16 -14.50
CA ASN A 236 3.18 -10.27 -14.28
C ASN A 236 2.78 -10.91 -15.61
N LYS A 237 2.04 -12.02 -15.57
CA LYS A 237 1.63 -12.78 -16.75
C LYS A 237 0.18 -13.23 -16.64
N TYR A 238 -0.59 -12.97 -17.71
CA TYR A 238 -1.94 -13.52 -17.90
C TYR A 238 -2.07 -14.14 -19.28
N GLY A 239 -2.29 -15.44 -19.34
CA GLY A 239 -2.22 -16.19 -20.62
C GLY A 239 -0.83 -16.06 -21.25
N ALA A 240 -0.76 -15.52 -22.46
CA ALA A 240 0.49 -15.22 -23.17
C ALA A 240 1.01 -13.81 -22.90
N THR A 241 0.16 -12.91 -22.41
CA THR A 241 0.49 -11.48 -22.23
C THR A 241 1.36 -11.26 -21.00
N LEU A 242 2.45 -10.51 -21.18
CA LEU A 242 3.26 -9.95 -20.10
C LEU A 242 2.83 -8.50 -19.87
N PHE A 243 2.66 -8.13 -18.60
CA PHE A 243 2.19 -6.79 -18.24
C PHE A 243 2.78 -6.31 -16.93
N GLY A 244 2.76 -5.00 -16.69
CA GLY A 244 3.10 -4.40 -15.41
C GLY A 244 1.94 -4.57 -14.43
N HIS A 245 2.16 -5.17 -13.27
CA HIS A 245 1.16 -5.34 -12.23
C HIS A 245 0.73 -3.99 -11.66
N GLY A 246 -0.55 -3.69 -11.74
CA GLY A 246 -1.11 -2.38 -11.40
C GLY A 246 -0.85 -1.95 -9.97
N GLY A 247 -1.15 -2.78 -9.00
CA GLY A 247 -0.93 -2.47 -7.60
C GLY A 247 0.52 -2.13 -7.25
N SER A 248 1.49 -2.72 -7.98
CA SER A 248 2.91 -2.39 -7.82
C SER A 248 3.33 -1.04 -8.41
N GLY A 249 2.40 -0.32 -9.05
CA GLY A 249 2.70 0.91 -9.79
C GLY A 249 3.25 0.66 -11.19
N ILE A 250 2.92 1.59 -12.09
CA ILE A 250 3.29 1.53 -13.50
C ILE A 250 3.83 2.89 -13.92
N VAL A 251 4.88 2.88 -14.75
CA VAL A 251 5.41 4.07 -15.42
C VAL A 251 5.34 3.86 -16.93
N VAL A 252 4.76 4.83 -17.63
CA VAL A 252 4.67 4.84 -19.09
C VAL A 252 5.26 6.14 -19.62
N SER A 253 6.15 6.05 -20.59
CA SER A 253 6.74 7.22 -21.24
C SER A 253 5.79 7.88 -22.24
N HIS A 254 6.07 9.13 -22.60
CA HIS A 254 5.39 9.83 -23.69
C HIS A 254 5.40 9.01 -24.97
N GLY A 255 6.56 8.48 -25.39
CA GLY A 255 6.70 7.65 -26.59
C GLY A 255 5.81 6.41 -26.57
N ALA A 256 5.67 5.74 -25.44
CA ALA A 256 4.79 4.60 -25.28
C ALA A 256 3.31 5.00 -25.31
N MET A 257 2.93 6.09 -24.64
CA MET A 257 1.56 6.62 -24.68
C MET A 257 1.17 7.04 -26.10
N LYS A 258 2.02 7.79 -26.78
CA LYS A 258 1.83 8.21 -28.17
C LYS A 258 1.65 7.02 -29.10
N LYS A 259 2.46 5.99 -28.95
CA LYS A 259 2.39 4.77 -29.75
C LYS A 259 1.12 3.98 -29.51
N THR A 260 0.61 3.99 -28.27
CA THR A 260 -0.58 3.24 -27.87
C THR A 260 -1.87 3.99 -28.16
N PHE A 261 -1.95 5.28 -27.78
CA PHE A 261 -3.18 6.08 -27.80
C PHE A 261 -3.19 7.19 -28.86
N GLY A 262 -2.07 7.47 -29.53
CA GLY A 262 -1.87 8.64 -30.38
C GLY A 262 -1.80 8.34 -31.88
N GLY A 263 -2.34 7.23 -32.37
CA GLY A 263 -2.32 6.87 -33.81
C GLY A 263 -3.11 7.87 -34.71
N PRO A 264 -2.85 7.91 -36.03
CA PRO A 264 -3.48 8.85 -36.95
C PRO A 264 -5.01 8.67 -37.04
N GLU A 265 -5.53 7.49 -36.75
CA GLU A 265 -6.97 7.19 -36.71
C GLU A 265 -7.57 7.41 -35.30
N GLY A 266 -6.73 7.82 -34.34
CA GLY A 266 -7.09 7.91 -32.93
C GLY A 266 -7.15 6.54 -32.25
N PHE A 267 -7.35 6.56 -30.94
CA PHE A 267 -7.65 5.37 -30.14
C PHE A 267 -9.17 5.32 -29.93
N ASN A 268 -9.81 4.23 -30.33
CA ASN A 268 -11.22 4.02 -30.06
C ASN A 268 -11.37 3.00 -28.92
N LEU A 269 -11.84 3.47 -27.78
CA LEU A 269 -12.01 2.67 -26.57
C LEU A 269 -13.00 1.53 -26.76
N ASP A 270 -14.07 1.76 -27.52
CA ASP A 270 -15.17 0.81 -27.72
C ASP A 270 -14.72 -0.46 -28.47
N ASP A 271 -13.62 -0.40 -29.22
CA ASP A 271 -13.04 -1.55 -29.92
C ASP A 271 -12.55 -2.65 -28.96
N TYR A 272 -12.36 -2.31 -27.68
CA TYR A 272 -11.83 -3.21 -26.64
C TYR A 272 -12.88 -3.66 -25.62
N ASP A 273 -14.16 -3.42 -25.87
CA ASP A 273 -15.24 -3.78 -24.96
C ASP A 273 -15.31 -5.28 -24.67
N ASP A 274 -15.17 -6.12 -25.70
CA ASP A 274 -15.24 -7.58 -25.55
C ASP A 274 -14.06 -8.11 -24.74
N GLU A 275 -12.87 -7.59 -24.98
CA GLU A 275 -11.67 -7.91 -24.22
C GLU A 275 -11.81 -7.45 -22.74
N ALA A 276 -12.37 -6.25 -22.51
CA ALA A 276 -12.62 -5.74 -21.17
C ALA A 276 -13.64 -6.59 -20.39
N ILE A 277 -14.65 -7.12 -21.07
CA ILE A 277 -15.62 -8.06 -20.50
C ILE A 277 -14.93 -9.40 -20.17
N ALA A 278 -14.14 -9.92 -21.09
CA ALA A 278 -13.55 -11.26 -21.02
C ALA A 278 -12.34 -11.35 -20.08
N THR A 279 -11.59 -10.27 -19.89
CA THR A 279 -10.38 -10.28 -19.04
C THR A 279 -10.72 -10.41 -17.55
N CYS A 280 -9.78 -10.98 -16.78
CA CYS A 280 -9.84 -10.91 -15.31
C CYS A 280 -9.47 -9.52 -14.77
N CYS A 281 -8.53 -8.84 -15.45
CA CYS A 281 -7.69 -7.85 -14.83
C CYS A 281 -7.39 -6.72 -15.83
N GLY A 282 -7.62 -5.48 -15.41
CA GLY A 282 -7.51 -4.32 -16.31
C GLY A 282 -6.06 -3.96 -16.65
N ASP A 283 -5.11 -4.19 -15.74
CA ASP A 283 -3.67 -4.05 -15.99
C ASP A 283 -3.16 -5.04 -17.05
N ALA A 284 -3.71 -6.26 -17.06
CA ALA A 284 -3.42 -7.23 -18.11
C ALA A 284 -4.00 -6.78 -19.46
N LEU A 285 -5.21 -6.20 -19.48
CA LEU A 285 -5.79 -5.62 -20.69
C LEU A 285 -4.95 -4.46 -21.21
N LEU A 286 -4.51 -3.55 -20.36
CA LEU A 286 -3.60 -2.47 -20.72
C LEU A 286 -2.32 -3.02 -21.34
N GLY A 287 -1.70 -4.03 -20.71
CA GLY A 287 -0.50 -4.70 -21.24
C GLY A 287 -0.73 -5.35 -22.61
N GLN A 288 -1.88 -6.00 -22.81
CA GLN A 288 -2.27 -6.58 -24.09
C GLN A 288 -2.40 -5.52 -25.19
N VAL A 289 -3.10 -4.43 -24.91
CA VAL A 289 -3.29 -3.33 -25.85
C VAL A 289 -1.95 -2.67 -26.19
N MET A 290 -1.10 -2.40 -25.20
CA MET A 290 0.24 -1.87 -25.42
C MET A 290 1.09 -2.81 -26.29
N GLU A 291 1.07 -4.13 -26.02
CA GLU A 291 1.80 -5.13 -26.81
C GLU A 291 1.30 -5.17 -28.27
N GLN A 292 -0.01 -5.10 -28.52
CA GLN A 292 -0.60 -4.99 -29.86
C GLN A 292 -0.09 -3.77 -30.61
N LYS A 293 0.18 -2.67 -29.91
CA LYS A 293 0.78 -1.43 -30.45
C LYS A 293 2.32 -1.46 -30.46
N GLY A 294 2.93 -2.62 -30.14
CA GLY A 294 4.39 -2.83 -30.13
C GLY A 294 5.12 -2.17 -28.97
N VAL A 295 4.45 -1.99 -27.83
CA VAL A 295 5.02 -1.53 -26.57
C VAL A 295 5.00 -2.71 -25.58
N LYS A 296 6.16 -3.18 -25.16
CA LYS A 296 6.28 -4.31 -24.23
C LYS A 296 6.71 -3.84 -22.85
N VAL A 297 6.24 -4.55 -21.81
CA VAL A 297 6.71 -4.28 -20.45
C VAL A 297 8.21 -4.56 -20.36
N TRP A 298 8.96 -3.60 -19.82
CA TRP A 298 10.40 -3.72 -19.64
C TRP A 298 10.73 -4.60 -18.43
N ASP A 299 11.42 -5.69 -18.68
CA ASP A 299 11.58 -6.81 -17.75
C ASP A 299 12.66 -6.60 -16.68
N GLU A 300 13.66 -5.77 -16.95
CA GLU A 300 14.85 -5.66 -16.10
C GLU A 300 14.60 -4.95 -14.75
N LEU A 301 13.42 -4.33 -14.59
CA LEU A 301 13.11 -3.47 -13.43
C LEU A 301 12.04 -4.02 -12.50
N HIS A 302 11.55 -5.22 -12.74
CA HIS A 302 10.43 -5.76 -11.97
C HIS A 302 10.66 -5.72 -10.44
N ALA A 303 11.90 -5.90 -9.98
CA ALA A 303 12.22 -5.84 -8.56
C ALA A 303 12.12 -4.44 -7.95
N ARG A 304 12.14 -3.38 -8.74
CA ARG A 304 12.07 -1.98 -8.27
C ARG A 304 10.65 -1.51 -7.98
N PHE A 305 9.66 -2.23 -8.49
CA PHE A 305 8.23 -2.00 -8.27
C PHE A 305 7.67 -3.14 -7.44
N GLN A 306 7.33 -2.88 -6.16
CA GLN A 306 6.95 -3.92 -5.23
C GLN A 306 5.44 -3.99 -5.02
N GLY A 307 4.90 -5.21 -5.13
CA GLY A 307 3.50 -5.51 -4.83
C GLY A 307 3.24 -5.85 -3.35
N GLU A 308 4.19 -5.61 -2.46
CA GLU A 308 4.15 -6.04 -1.07
C GLU A 308 4.15 -4.84 -0.09
N GLN A 309 3.65 -5.09 1.12
CA GLN A 309 3.80 -4.20 2.27
C GLN A 309 5.23 -4.21 2.81
N THR A 310 5.57 -3.23 3.65
CA THR A 310 6.91 -3.11 4.25
C THR A 310 7.39 -4.39 4.93
N TRP A 311 6.50 -5.12 5.61
CA TRP A 311 6.82 -6.35 6.31
C TRP A 311 6.97 -7.57 5.38
N GLY A 312 6.42 -7.52 4.16
CA GLY A 312 6.49 -8.57 3.14
C GLY A 312 7.67 -8.43 2.18
N ILE A 313 8.34 -7.27 2.15
CA ILE A 313 9.47 -7.02 1.25
C ILE A 313 10.57 -8.05 1.46
N LYS A 314 10.99 -8.67 0.35
CA LYS A 314 12.09 -9.62 0.31
C LYS A 314 13.42 -8.90 0.08
N HIS A 315 14.19 -8.69 1.16
CA HIS A 315 15.52 -8.10 1.07
C HIS A 315 16.53 -9.19 0.67
N ARG A 316 16.85 -9.22 -0.62
CA ARG A 316 17.84 -10.16 -1.18
C ARG A 316 19.23 -9.53 -1.23
N THR A 317 20.24 -10.39 -1.12
CA THR A 317 21.63 -9.93 -1.21
C THR A 317 21.90 -9.20 -2.53
N GLN A 318 21.35 -9.69 -3.65
CA GLN A 318 21.54 -9.09 -4.97
C GLN A 318 20.93 -7.69 -5.08
N GLU A 319 19.73 -7.51 -4.52
CA GLU A 319 18.93 -6.27 -4.59
C GLU A 319 19.25 -5.26 -3.48
N TRP A 320 20.12 -5.62 -2.53
CA TRP A 320 20.42 -4.80 -1.34
C TRP A 320 20.74 -3.33 -1.63
N CYS A 321 21.43 -3.08 -2.74
CA CYS A 321 21.81 -1.74 -3.19
C CYS A 321 21.00 -1.23 -4.39
N GLU A 322 19.96 -1.95 -4.78
CA GLU A 322 19.07 -1.51 -5.85
C GLU A 322 18.03 -0.50 -5.34
N PRO A 323 17.65 0.47 -6.18
CA PRO A 323 16.52 1.36 -5.86
C PRO A 323 15.22 0.59 -5.76
N ILE A 324 14.34 1.07 -4.87
CA ILE A 324 12.95 0.65 -4.77
C ILE A 324 12.05 1.87 -4.96
N PHE A 325 11.00 1.74 -5.77
CA PHE A 325 10.18 2.88 -6.16
C PHE A 325 8.77 2.84 -5.61
N THR A 326 8.21 1.65 -5.37
CA THR A 326 6.82 1.51 -4.97
C THR A 326 6.62 0.40 -3.94
N LEU A 327 5.52 0.51 -3.20
CA LEU A 327 4.98 -0.49 -2.28
C LEU A 327 3.46 -0.57 -2.46
N HIS A 328 2.84 -1.70 -2.11
CA HIS A 328 1.40 -1.94 -2.30
C HIS A 328 0.75 -2.60 -1.08
N HIS A 329 -0.59 -2.74 -1.11
CA HIS A 329 -1.42 -3.28 -0.02
C HIS A 329 -1.24 -2.54 1.31
N LEU A 330 -0.97 -1.25 1.25
CA LEU A 330 -0.70 -0.43 2.42
C LEU A 330 -1.99 0.09 3.06
N LEU A 331 -2.01 0.08 4.37
CA LEU A 331 -3.01 0.81 5.14
C LEU A 331 -2.69 2.31 5.10
N PRO A 332 -3.70 3.20 5.28
CA PRO A 332 -3.46 4.65 5.35
C PRO A 332 -2.41 5.05 6.39
N MET A 333 -2.34 4.34 7.52
CA MET A 333 -1.32 4.56 8.54
C MET A 333 0.09 4.24 8.01
N GLU A 334 0.24 3.17 7.24
CA GLU A 334 1.55 2.78 6.66
C GLU A 334 2.00 3.78 5.59
N ILE A 335 1.07 4.31 4.79
CA ILE A 335 1.32 5.39 3.84
C ILE A 335 1.84 6.65 4.57
N SER A 336 1.20 7.03 5.69
CA SER A 336 1.65 8.13 6.53
C SER A 336 3.05 7.91 7.07
N MET A 337 3.31 6.71 7.60
CA MET A 337 4.62 6.35 8.16
C MET A 337 5.73 6.37 7.11
N LEU A 338 5.46 5.83 5.92
CA LEU A 338 6.40 5.83 4.80
C LEU A 338 6.71 7.26 4.35
N HIS A 339 5.69 8.12 4.26
CA HIS A 339 5.87 9.51 3.90
C HIS A 339 6.71 10.27 4.95
N GLU A 340 6.39 10.14 6.23
CA GLU A 340 7.17 10.74 7.31
C GLU A 340 8.63 10.24 7.32
N TRP A 341 8.84 8.97 7.01
CA TRP A 341 10.18 8.40 6.91
C TRP A 341 10.94 8.91 5.67
N GLU A 342 10.28 8.94 4.48
CA GLU A 342 10.87 9.49 3.25
C GLU A 342 11.32 10.94 3.43
N MET A 343 10.50 11.77 4.08
CA MET A 343 10.80 13.19 4.33
C MET A 343 12.04 13.43 5.22
N ARG A 344 12.49 12.43 5.97
CA ARG A 344 13.73 12.50 6.78
C ARG A 344 14.98 12.14 5.99
N LEU A 345 14.82 11.49 4.85
CA LEU A 345 15.92 11.07 4.01
C LEU A 345 16.37 12.20 3.09
N SER A 346 17.60 12.07 2.58
CA SER A 346 18.11 13.03 1.61
C SER A 346 17.33 12.91 0.28
N PRO A 347 16.67 13.99 -0.19
CA PRO A 347 15.95 13.95 -1.48
C PRO A 347 16.86 13.81 -2.69
N LYS A 348 18.18 13.87 -2.49
CA LYS A 348 19.20 13.78 -3.56
C LYS A 348 19.64 12.36 -3.87
N LYS A 349 19.29 11.39 -3.01
CA LYS A 349 19.69 9.99 -3.17
C LYS A 349 18.48 9.11 -3.43
N PRO A 350 18.63 8.06 -4.27
CA PRO A 350 17.58 7.07 -4.42
C PRO A 350 17.38 6.31 -3.11
N ILE A 351 16.17 5.90 -2.84
CA ILE A 351 15.85 5.00 -1.72
C ILE A 351 16.16 3.59 -2.18
N LEU A 352 16.98 2.89 -1.39
CA LEU A 352 17.43 1.54 -1.68
C LEU A 352 16.71 0.50 -0.80
N TYR A 353 16.75 -0.76 -1.19
CA TYR A 353 16.28 -1.87 -0.36
C TYR A 353 16.92 -1.88 1.03
N ARG A 354 18.22 -1.57 1.10
CA ARG A 354 18.93 -1.40 2.37
C ARG A 354 18.30 -0.34 3.26
N ASP A 355 17.88 0.79 2.69
CA ASP A 355 17.32 1.89 3.47
C ASP A 355 15.97 1.51 4.08
N LEU A 356 15.13 0.76 3.32
CA LEU A 356 13.90 0.17 3.87
C LEU A 356 14.19 -0.86 4.97
N TYR A 357 15.19 -1.70 4.76
CA TYR A 357 15.61 -2.65 5.80
C TYR A 357 16.00 -1.92 7.09
N GLU A 358 16.84 -0.89 7.01
CA GLU A 358 17.25 -0.08 8.18
C GLU A 358 16.07 0.64 8.83
N GLY A 359 15.13 1.16 8.02
CA GLY A 359 13.96 1.89 8.50
C GLY A 359 12.91 1.02 9.15
N PHE A 360 12.64 -0.18 8.62
CA PHE A 360 11.43 -0.94 8.95
C PHE A 360 11.67 -2.37 9.45
N VAL A 361 12.85 -2.94 9.24
CA VAL A 361 13.11 -4.36 9.53
C VAL A 361 14.17 -4.54 10.60
N HIS A 362 15.28 -3.82 10.53
CA HIS A 362 16.46 -4.05 11.35
C HIS A 362 16.19 -4.09 12.85
N LYS A 363 15.41 -3.13 13.36
CA LYS A 363 15.09 -3.03 14.81
C LYS A 363 14.06 -4.06 15.30
N GLU A 364 13.33 -4.66 14.36
CA GLU A 364 12.23 -5.58 14.64
C GLU A 364 12.63 -7.06 14.62
N ILE A 365 13.74 -7.40 13.97
CA ILE A 365 14.22 -8.78 13.93
C ILE A 365 14.90 -9.18 15.21
N THR A 366 14.64 -10.42 15.64
CA THR A 366 15.22 -11.03 16.85
C THR A 366 15.70 -12.43 16.52
N ASP A 367 16.40 -13.10 17.44
CA ASP A 367 16.80 -14.48 17.21
C ASP A 367 15.59 -15.43 17.11
N LEU A 368 14.48 -15.09 17.80
CA LEU A 368 13.25 -15.87 17.80
C LEU A 368 12.04 -15.01 18.15
N LYS A 369 10.94 -15.19 17.40
CA LYS A 369 9.60 -14.69 17.70
C LYS A 369 8.59 -15.83 17.61
N THR A 370 7.76 -15.98 18.65
CA THR A 370 6.63 -16.92 18.66
C THR A 370 5.36 -16.24 18.13
N ASN A 371 4.44 -17.03 17.56
CA ASN A 371 3.24 -16.53 16.90
C ASN A 371 3.54 -15.49 15.83
N TRP A 372 4.55 -15.78 15.01
CA TRP A 372 5.05 -14.90 13.98
C TRP A 372 5.44 -15.70 12.73
N ASP A 373 5.02 -15.26 11.55
CA ASP A 373 5.36 -15.81 10.24
C ASP A 373 6.30 -14.84 9.52
N ASN A 374 7.57 -15.19 9.42
CA ASN A 374 8.57 -14.38 8.69
C ASN A 374 8.66 -14.71 7.20
N LEU A 375 7.70 -15.46 6.66
CA LEU A 375 7.57 -15.79 5.25
C LEU A 375 8.73 -16.61 4.66
N ALA A 376 9.49 -17.34 5.48
CA ALA A 376 10.48 -18.29 4.97
C ALA A 376 9.77 -19.40 4.18
N ASP A 377 10.16 -19.62 2.92
CA ASP A 377 9.48 -20.61 2.05
C ASP A 377 10.37 -21.17 0.92
N ASP A 378 11.69 -20.94 0.96
CA ASP A 378 12.60 -21.38 -0.11
C ASP A 378 12.97 -22.86 -0.01
N ARG A 379 13.02 -23.42 1.21
CA ARG A 379 13.17 -24.87 1.47
C ARG A 379 12.20 -25.31 2.55
N LYS A 380 11.63 -26.52 2.38
CA LYS A 380 10.66 -27.11 3.31
C LYS A 380 11.16 -28.47 3.77
N ILE A 381 11.03 -28.74 5.07
CA ILE A 381 11.40 -30.00 5.71
C ILE A 381 10.22 -30.40 6.59
N GLU A 382 9.63 -31.55 6.32
CA GLU A 382 8.59 -32.11 7.20
C GLU A 382 9.16 -32.42 8.59
N ILE A 383 8.37 -32.21 9.64
CA ILE A 383 8.84 -32.39 11.04
C ILE A 383 9.35 -33.81 11.29
N ALA A 384 8.69 -34.84 10.72
CA ALA A 384 9.15 -36.22 10.88
C ALA A 384 10.56 -36.44 10.33
N ASN A 385 10.89 -35.82 9.19
CA ASN A 385 12.22 -35.87 8.58
C ASN A 385 13.22 -35.02 9.37
N LEU A 386 12.83 -33.81 9.76
CA LEU A 386 13.65 -32.91 10.58
C LEU A 386 14.13 -33.61 11.85
N LEU A 387 13.22 -34.24 12.60
CA LEU A 387 13.53 -34.92 13.86
C LEU A 387 14.49 -36.09 13.65
N LYS A 388 14.35 -36.88 12.56
CA LYS A 388 15.31 -37.95 12.23
C LYS A 388 16.70 -37.40 11.94
N GLU A 389 16.78 -36.32 11.17
CA GLU A 389 18.04 -35.69 10.78
C GLU A 389 18.81 -35.10 11.96
N VAL A 390 18.12 -34.64 13.00
CA VAL A 390 18.73 -33.96 14.15
C VAL A 390 18.76 -34.80 15.42
N GLU A 391 18.31 -36.06 15.40
CA GLU A 391 18.15 -36.92 16.60
C GLU A 391 19.38 -36.93 17.48
N ASN A 392 20.57 -37.06 16.89
CA ASN A 392 21.86 -37.15 17.56
C ASN A 392 22.71 -35.86 17.41
N ASN A 393 22.11 -34.77 16.93
CA ASN A 393 22.85 -33.52 16.75
C ASN A 393 23.03 -32.78 18.08
N PRO A 394 24.29 -32.67 18.60
CA PRO A 394 24.54 -32.05 19.91
C PRO A 394 24.23 -30.54 19.97
N LYS A 395 24.05 -29.90 18.77
CA LYS A 395 23.69 -28.49 18.70
C LYS A 395 22.20 -28.24 18.90
N VAL A 396 21.36 -29.30 18.91
CA VAL A 396 19.91 -29.15 19.07
C VAL A 396 19.53 -29.36 20.50
N ALA A 397 18.97 -28.33 21.13
CA ALA A 397 18.45 -28.39 22.47
C ALA A 397 17.29 -29.40 22.59
N LYS A 398 17.20 -30.08 23.70
CA LYS A 398 16.13 -31.02 23.98
C LYS A 398 15.15 -30.41 24.99
N ASP A 399 13.88 -30.77 24.85
CA ASP A 399 12.84 -30.40 25.81
C ASP A 399 12.98 -31.20 27.13
N GLY A 400 12.13 -30.88 28.14
CA GLY A 400 12.14 -31.58 29.43
C GLY A 400 11.81 -33.09 29.34
N LYS A 401 11.45 -33.63 28.19
CA LYS A 401 11.20 -35.04 27.90
C LYS A 401 12.32 -35.68 27.06
N GLY A 402 13.41 -34.96 26.79
CA GLY A 402 14.55 -35.43 26.04
C GLY A 402 14.33 -35.43 24.49
N LYS A 403 13.24 -34.84 23.98
CA LYS A 403 12.98 -34.71 22.55
C LYS A 403 13.62 -33.43 21.99
N PRO A 404 14.12 -33.45 20.75
CA PRO A 404 14.62 -32.25 20.11
C PRO A 404 13.56 -31.15 20.10
N ARG A 405 13.92 -29.92 20.43
CA ARG A 405 13.05 -28.76 20.28
C ARG A 405 12.95 -28.37 18.82
N LEU A 406 11.74 -28.20 18.30
CA LEU A 406 11.48 -27.96 16.88
C LEU A 406 12.08 -26.64 16.38
N ASP A 407 11.98 -25.58 17.19
CA ASP A 407 12.55 -24.27 16.88
C ASP A 407 14.08 -24.34 16.75
N ASP A 408 14.74 -25.03 17.66
CA ASP A 408 16.19 -25.17 17.64
C ASP A 408 16.67 -26.10 16.53
N ALA A 409 15.93 -27.18 16.26
CA ALA A 409 16.16 -28.08 15.13
C ALA A 409 16.09 -27.34 13.80
N CYS A 410 15.05 -26.52 13.57
CA CYS A 410 14.89 -25.73 12.36
C CYS A 410 15.98 -24.66 12.22
N ARG A 411 16.36 -23.99 13.32
CA ARG A 411 17.50 -23.05 13.38
C ARG A 411 18.80 -23.72 12.94
N VAL A 412 19.11 -24.91 13.48
CA VAL A 412 20.31 -25.67 13.12
C VAL A 412 20.33 -26.03 11.63
N LYS A 413 19.19 -26.42 11.06
CA LYS A 413 19.10 -26.66 9.59
C LYS A 413 19.35 -25.40 8.78
N CYS A 414 18.92 -24.23 9.26
CA CYS A 414 19.26 -22.96 8.64
C CYS A 414 20.79 -22.64 8.78
N GLU A 415 21.40 -22.99 9.90
CA GLU A 415 22.86 -22.86 10.09
C GLU A 415 23.67 -23.71 9.09
N GLU A 416 23.19 -24.92 8.79
CA GLU A 416 23.83 -25.84 7.84
C GLU A 416 23.74 -25.35 6.39
N TRP A 417 22.75 -24.51 6.08
CA TRP A 417 22.62 -23.89 4.75
C TRP A 417 23.21 -22.46 4.75
N ASN A 418 24.38 -22.30 4.13
CA ASN A 418 25.14 -21.06 4.19
C ASN A 418 24.38 -19.80 3.70
N GLU A 419 23.43 -19.97 2.77
CA GLU A 419 22.62 -18.87 2.22
C GLU A 419 21.40 -18.54 3.09
N CYS A 420 21.09 -19.34 4.11
CA CYS A 420 19.90 -19.15 4.95
C CYS A 420 20.04 -17.93 5.85
N PHE A 421 19.05 -17.03 5.79
CA PHE A 421 18.92 -15.86 6.65
C PHE A 421 17.79 -15.98 7.66
N ILE A 422 16.72 -16.71 7.28
CA ILE A 422 15.52 -16.82 8.10
C ILE A 422 14.99 -18.26 8.12
N TRP A 423 14.31 -18.60 9.19
CA TRP A 423 13.64 -19.88 9.34
C TRP A 423 12.31 -19.71 10.08
N GLN A 424 11.38 -20.59 9.82
CA GLN A 424 10.15 -20.71 10.59
C GLN A 424 9.77 -22.17 10.79
N VAL A 425 9.05 -22.44 11.87
CA VAL A 425 8.61 -23.80 12.20
C VAL A 425 7.17 -23.80 12.73
N THR A 426 6.43 -24.80 12.32
CA THR A 426 5.11 -25.18 12.82
C THR A 426 5.18 -26.62 13.36
N ASP A 427 4.05 -27.18 13.79
CA ASP A 427 3.96 -28.60 14.16
C ASP A 427 4.09 -29.54 12.94
N GLU A 428 3.99 -29.02 11.72
CA GLU A 428 3.97 -29.80 10.47
C GLU A 428 5.30 -29.71 9.70
N GLU A 429 5.88 -28.50 9.62
CA GLU A 429 7.04 -28.23 8.75
C GLU A 429 8.00 -27.19 9.33
N CYS A 430 9.27 -27.35 8.99
CA CYS A 430 10.32 -26.33 9.09
C CYS A 430 10.55 -25.73 7.71
N LYS A 431 10.53 -24.41 7.61
CA LYS A 431 10.81 -23.68 6.39
C LYS A 431 12.05 -22.80 6.57
N LEU A 432 12.87 -22.74 5.53
CA LEU A 432 14.11 -21.98 5.49
C LEU A 432 14.05 -20.96 4.36
N GLY A 433 14.66 -19.78 4.55
CA GLY A 433 14.67 -18.74 3.53
C GLY A 433 16.03 -18.07 3.37
N TYR A 434 16.40 -17.79 2.12
CA TYR A 434 17.61 -17.03 1.76
C TYR A 434 17.34 -15.53 1.55
N THR A 435 16.08 -15.09 1.75
CA THR A 435 15.69 -13.68 1.71
C THR A 435 15.35 -13.20 3.12
N ILE A 436 15.68 -11.95 3.44
CA ILE A 436 15.33 -11.38 4.73
C ILE A 436 13.97 -10.69 4.60
N THR A 437 13.00 -11.16 5.38
CA THR A 437 11.66 -10.55 5.51
C THR A 437 11.34 -10.35 6.98
N LEU A 438 10.52 -9.35 7.30
CA LEU A 438 10.04 -9.16 8.66
C LEU A 438 8.88 -10.12 8.97
N GLY A 439 7.90 -10.19 8.06
CA GLY A 439 6.69 -10.96 8.27
C GLY A 439 5.69 -10.32 9.22
N GLN A 440 4.73 -11.10 9.69
CA GLN A 440 3.59 -10.63 10.48
C GLN A 440 3.17 -11.65 11.56
N LYS A 441 2.31 -11.21 12.47
CA LYS A 441 1.73 -12.08 13.50
C LYS A 441 0.92 -13.22 12.86
N LYS A 442 1.22 -14.45 13.28
CA LYS A 442 0.47 -15.65 12.88
C LYS A 442 0.55 -16.70 13.98
N LYS A 443 -0.59 -17.05 14.56
CA LYS A 443 -0.69 -18.03 15.64
C LYS A 443 -0.12 -19.40 15.19
N GLY A 444 0.63 -20.04 16.09
CA GLY A 444 1.16 -21.39 15.86
C GLY A 444 2.44 -21.45 15.03
N VAL A 445 2.98 -20.31 14.57
CA VAL A 445 4.25 -20.24 13.85
C VAL A 445 5.32 -19.66 14.76
N THR A 446 6.48 -20.27 14.79
CA THR A 446 7.67 -19.70 15.45
C THR A 446 8.72 -19.40 14.39
N SER A 447 9.22 -18.19 14.38
CA SER A 447 10.18 -17.72 13.38
C SER A 447 11.49 -17.24 14.01
N GLY A 448 12.58 -17.30 13.25
CA GLY A 448 13.87 -16.75 13.67
C GLY A 448 14.69 -16.20 12.51
N TRP A 449 15.66 -15.38 12.87
CA TRP A 449 16.58 -14.71 11.94
C TRP A 449 18.02 -15.02 12.31
N MET A 450 18.84 -15.35 11.31
CA MET A 450 20.30 -15.57 11.46
C MET A 450 21.01 -14.23 11.60
N ARG A 451 20.80 -13.53 12.73
CA ARG A 451 21.21 -12.14 12.95
C ARG A 451 22.69 -11.89 12.66
N SER A 452 23.59 -12.80 13.03
CA SER A 452 25.01 -12.66 12.73
C SER A 452 25.31 -12.58 11.22
N ARG A 453 24.60 -13.37 10.40
CA ARG A 453 24.73 -13.36 8.94
C ARG A 453 24.13 -12.08 8.34
N ILE A 454 22.98 -11.67 8.87
CA ILE A 454 22.30 -10.43 8.43
C ILE A 454 23.18 -9.22 8.77
N GLU A 455 23.76 -9.17 9.97
CA GLU A 455 24.66 -8.10 10.38
C GLU A 455 25.98 -8.09 9.54
N HIS A 456 26.49 -9.25 9.20
CA HIS A 456 27.63 -9.36 8.27
C HIS A 456 27.27 -8.78 6.89
N LEU A 457 26.13 -9.14 6.32
CA LEU A 457 25.65 -8.56 5.05
C LEU A 457 25.56 -7.03 5.16
N ARG A 458 24.90 -6.54 6.21
CA ARG A 458 24.65 -5.12 6.47
C ARG A 458 25.96 -4.31 6.56
N THR A 459 26.97 -4.84 7.24
CA THR A 459 28.24 -4.14 7.48
C THR A 459 29.22 -4.24 6.32
N THR A 460 29.19 -5.35 5.56
CA THR A 460 30.17 -5.61 4.49
C THR A 460 29.68 -5.13 3.13
N LYS A 461 28.40 -5.26 2.82
CA LYS A 461 27.85 -4.85 1.52
C LYS A 461 27.54 -3.36 1.49
N LYS A 462 28.53 -2.57 1.12
CA LYS A 462 28.39 -1.11 0.99
C LYS A 462 27.82 -0.74 -0.38
N CYS A 463 26.75 0.05 -0.39
CA CYS A 463 26.18 0.59 -1.62
C CYS A 463 27.00 1.82 -2.06
N LYS A 464 27.23 1.93 -3.35
CA LYS A 464 27.84 3.14 -3.93
C LYS A 464 26.86 4.30 -3.71
N ALA A 465 27.35 5.46 -3.34
CA ALA A 465 26.58 6.66 -3.09
C ALA A 465 26.05 7.26 -4.40
#